data_056d026d175c3881b427d7d651690df2
#
_entry.id   056d026d175c3881b427d7d651690df2
#
_cell.length_a   1.000
_cell.length_b   1.000
_cell.length_c   1.000
_cell.angle_alpha   90.00
_cell.angle_beta   90.00
_cell.angle_gamma   90.00
#
_symmetry.space_group_name_H-M   'P 1'
#
loop_
_entity.id
_entity.type
_entity.pdbx_description
1 polymer ?
#
loop_
_entity_poly.entity_id
_entity_poly.type
_entity_poly.pdbx_seq_one_letter_code
_entity_poly.pdbx_strand_id
1 'polypeptide(L)'
;MTRMVAYIISVILLLAVMAGGCRKKLADLYYDPDQTVQPSIEKFFTQMLNNDRVRPSYWNVRTFVVMHTGIYTQLTGYLNNTTAYQQNASYTQDRWNDFYRPGTAADGGNGGIMAHYRLIESLYGSIQDDQQKTNATVFLMAAKVVMFDQASQIVDLWGDIPFSEAGSVNTSGDIVAANFENAANVYDAILDGLKNAALYFSSAQLPTSVHASFSKQDILLNGQFDKWQRYANSIRLRLLMRLSFVNEEKAKTEVLNILNNPAVFPLADGGANYVPLSTDILLQPLTTYVDDLHLALTEVFNYSAPDYMLNTVMKPVNDPRIPALFDKYGRTDGDQFIPNTDYNGLPVSFNAEQQQVNLGRYAILDSATFLFNSKLPGIVITASEVNFLKAEAWERWGGGDAKAAYETAIRQSITFYYYLNSLNTSTRMPLTQPAAAAIDTFLQSDQIKYTGTANQKLAKNWVQKWVHFGFLQSVQGWAEYRRTKNPALQFYPSTLPGYELPPSRLVYPSSETSYNANYASVKDKDMRTGKIFWDVK
;
A
#
# COMPACT_ATOMS: atom_id res chain seq x y z
N MET A 1 -17.69 -77.51 -0.02
CA MET A 1 -17.52 -76.38 -0.91
C MET A 1 -18.57 -75.26 -0.76
N THR A 2 -19.82 -75.58 -0.63
CA THR A 2 -20.96 -74.62 -0.58
C THR A 2 -20.97 -73.67 0.63
N ARG A 3 -20.60 -74.10 1.81
CA ARG A 3 -20.54 -73.21 3.02
C ARG A 3 -19.43 -72.16 3.00
N MET A 4 -18.29 -72.47 2.42
CA MET A 4 -17.15 -71.57 2.34
C MET A 4 -17.39 -70.46 1.31
N VAL A 5 -18.06 -70.76 0.20
CA VAL A 5 -18.46 -69.76 -0.82
C VAL A 5 -19.51 -68.81 -0.25
N ALA A 6 -20.49 -69.30 0.54
CA ALA A 6 -21.46 -68.45 1.21
C ALA A 6 -20.85 -67.49 2.22
N TYR A 7 -19.83 -67.92 2.99
CA TYR A 7 -19.09 -67.05 3.90
C TYR A 7 -18.30 -65.94 3.17
N ILE A 8 -17.65 -66.29 2.04
CA ILE A 8 -16.90 -65.34 1.24
C ILE A 8 -17.83 -64.28 0.63
N ILE A 9 -18.98 -64.69 0.11
CA ILE A 9 -20.00 -63.79 -0.44
C ILE A 9 -20.55 -62.84 0.65
N SER A 10 -20.82 -63.36 1.86
CA SER A 10 -21.30 -62.55 2.98
C SER A 10 -20.27 -61.54 3.45
N VAL A 11 -18.97 -61.87 3.48
CA VAL A 11 -17.88 -60.94 3.83
C VAL A 11 -17.72 -59.87 2.76
N ILE A 12 -17.81 -60.23 1.46
CA ILE A 12 -17.73 -59.25 0.38
C ILE A 12 -18.92 -58.27 0.40
N LEU A 13 -20.12 -58.77 0.68
CA LEU A 13 -21.31 -57.93 0.82
C LEU A 13 -21.20 -56.97 2.03
N LEU A 14 -20.66 -57.45 3.15
CA LEU A 14 -20.42 -56.62 4.35
C LEU A 14 -19.38 -55.52 4.08
N LEU A 15 -18.32 -55.85 3.36
CA LEU A 15 -17.28 -54.88 2.95
C LEU A 15 -17.82 -53.84 1.95
N ALA A 16 -18.70 -54.25 1.02
CA ALA A 16 -19.34 -53.34 0.07
C ALA A 16 -20.32 -52.36 0.75
N VAL A 17 -21.05 -52.79 1.77
CA VAL A 17 -21.95 -51.93 2.56
C VAL A 17 -21.14 -50.94 3.43
N MET A 18 -20.02 -51.37 3.99
CA MET A 18 -19.16 -50.45 4.76
C MET A 18 -18.43 -49.42 3.88
N ALA A 19 -18.10 -49.73 2.64
CA ALA A 19 -17.46 -48.81 1.71
C ALA A 19 -18.42 -47.73 1.14
N GLY A 20 -19.71 -48.01 1.06
CA GLY A 20 -20.72 -47.06 0.55
C GLY A 20 -21.20 -46.00 1.57
N GLY A 21 -21.17 -46.34 2.86
CA GLY A 21 -21.71 -45.48 3.92
C GLY A 21 -20.78 -44.34 4.39
N CYS A 22 -19.48 -44.53 4.22
CA CYS A 22 -18.51 -43.55 4.73
C CYS A 22 -18.29 -42.31 3.81
N ARG A 23 -18.49 -42.43 2.50
CA ARG A 23 -18.24 -41.31 1.58
C ARG A 23 -19.26 -40.18 1.73
N LYS A 24 -20.55 -40.51 1.89
CA LYS A 24 -21.60 -39.49 2.03
C LYS A 24 -21.51 -38.76 3.38
N LYS A 25 -21.26 -39.50 4.46
CA LYS A 25 -21.11 -38.93 5.81
C LYS A 25 -19.81 -38.12 5.97
N LEU A 26 -18.77 -38.48 5.23
CA LEU A 26 -17.52 -37.70 5.23
C LEU A 26 -17.67 -36.37 4.45
N ALA A 27 -18.39 -36.39 3.34
CA ALA A 27 -18.68 -35.17 2.59
C ALA A 27 -19.58 -34.21 3.39
N ASP A 28 -20.56 -34.73 4.14
CA ASP A 28 -21.46 -33.93 4.99
C ASP A 28 -20.76 -33.39 6.26
N LEU A 29 -19.74 -34.11 6.77
CA LEU A 29 -18.92 -33.67 7.90
C LEU A 29 -17.82 -32.67 7.51
N TYR A 30 -17.44 -32.63 6.25
CA TYR A 30 -16.50 -31.62 5.71
C TYR A 30 -17.21 -30.39 5.13
N TYR A 31 -18.52 -30.34 5.18
CA TYR A 31 -19.26 -29.13 4.82
C TYR A 31 -19.21 -28.15 5.96
N ASP A 32 -18.22 -27.24 5.87
CA ASP A 32 -18.20 -26.04 6.70
C ASP A 32 -19.23 -25.07 6.09
N PRO A 33 -20.34 -24.79 6.78
CA PRO A 33 -21.37 -23.88 6.26
C PRO A 33 -20.84 -22.45 6.08
N ASP A 34 -19.71 -22.10 6.70
CA ASP A 34 -19.04 -20.82 6.53
C ASP A 34 -18.04 -20.83 5.36
N GLN A 35 -17.72 -22.00 4.80
CA GLN A 35 -16.91 -22.12 3.58
C GLN A 35 -17.81 -22.24 2.35
N THR A 36 -17.62 -21.34 1.40
CA THR A 36 -18.36 -21.34 0.14
C THR A 36 -17.90 -22.49 -0.75
N VAL A 37 -18.79 -23.47 -0.94
CA VAL A 37 -18.57 -24.59 -1.87
C VAL A 37 -18.65 -24.12 -3.33
N GLN A 38 -19.26 -22.95 -3.58
CA GLN A 38 -19.34 -22.36 -4.91
C GLN A 38 -18.58 -21.02 -4.93
N PRO A 39 -17.63 -20.86 -5.86
CA PRO A 39 -16.93 -19.61 -6.06
C PRO A 39 -17.92 -18.51 -6.47
N SER A 40 -17.78 -17.32 -5.89
CA SER A 40 -18.60 -16.16 -6.25
C SER A 40 -17.73 -14.92 -6.45
N ILE A 41 -18.11 -14.11 -7.43
CA ILE A 41 -17.42 -12.84 -7.74
C ILE A 41 -17.39 -11.95 -6.50
N GLU A 42 -18.48 -11.86 -5.76
CA GLU A 42 -18.64 -11.02 -4.58
C GLU A 42 -17.64 -11.37 -3.48
N LYS A 43 -17.48 -12.68 -3.20
CA LYS A 43 -16.57 -13.15 -2.16
C LYS A 43 -15.10 -12.97 -2.53
N PHE A 44 -14.74 -13.25 -3.77
CA PHE A 44 -13.38 -12.99 -4.25
C PHE A 44 -13.04 -11.50 -4.23
N PHE A 45 -14.02 -10.64 -4.51
CA PHE A 45 -13.84 -9.20 -4.39
C PHE A 45 -13.55 -8.78 -2.94
N THR A 46 -14.33 -9.26 -1.96
CA THR A 46 -14.07 -8.98 -0.54
C THR A 46 -12.71 -9.50 -0.09
N GLN A 47 -12.33 -10.73 -0.50
CA GLN A 47 -11.00 -11.27 -0.18
C GLN A 47 -9.86 -10.44 -0.80
N MET A 48 -10.04 -9.97 -2.03
CA MET A 48 -9.08 -9.07 -2.69
C MET A 48 -8.87 -7.77 -1.91
N LEU A 49 -9.93 -7.18 -1.38
CA LEU A 49 -9.85 -5.99 -0.53
C LEU A 49 -9.20 -6.26 0.83
N ASN A 50 -9.36 -7.46 1.37
CA ASN A 50 -8.78 -7.89 2.65
C ASN A 50 -7.32 -8.38 2.51
N ASN A 51 -6.60 -7.90 1.54
CA ASN A 51 -5.19 -8.25 1.32
C ASN A 51 -4.27 -7.41 2.21
N ASP A 52 -3.16 -7.99 2.66
CA ASP A 52 -2.15 -7.36 3.51
C ASP A 52 -1.50 -6.10 2.89
N ARG A 53 -1.66 -5.88 1.58
CA ARG A 53 -1.15 -4.69 0.89
C ARG A 53 -2.17 -3.55 0.86
N VAL A 54 -3.44 -3.86 1.08
CA VAL A 54 -4.51 -2.85 1.21
C VAL A 54 -4.69 -2.45 2.67
N ARG A 55 -4.56 -3.37 3.61
CA ARG A 55 -4.64 -3.13 5.07
C ARG A 55 -3.26 -3.23 5.74
N PRO A 56 -3.01 -2.53 6.86
CA PRO A 56 -1.81 -2.77 7.64
C PRO A 56 -1.88 -4.17 8.28
N SER A 57 -0.77 -4.89 8.23
CA SER A 57 -0.60 -6.18 8.88
C SER A 57 0.79 -6.28 9.47
N TYR A 58 0.95 -7.17 10.47
CA TYR A 58 2.24 -7.48 11.05
C TYR A 58 3.29 -7.80 9.97
N TRP A 59 2.97 -8.74 9.08
CA TRP A 59 3.92 -9.20 8.06
C TRP A 59 4.28 -8.10 7.06
N ASN A 60 3.32 -7.33 6.57
CA ASN A 60 3.63 -6.23 5.66
C ASN A 60 4.50 -5.16 6.31
N VAL A 61 4.14 -4.74 7.52
CA VAL A 61 4.87 -3.69 8.22
C VAL A 61 6.28 -4.16 8.59
N ARG A 62 6.39 -5.32 9.25
CA ARG A 62 7.66 -5.86 9.71
C ARG A 62 8.61 -6.22 8.56
N THR A 63 8.11 -6.93 7.57
CA THR A 63 8.99 -7.53 6.55
C THR A 63 9.26 -6.59 5.39
N PHE A 64 8.36 -5.68 5.08
CA PHE A 64 8.49 -4.86 3.88
C PHE A 64 8.56 -3.36 4.17
N VAL A 65 7.58 -2.80 4.86
CA VAL A 65 7.49 -1.34 5.08
C VAL A 65 8.67 -0.85 5.92
N VAL A 66 8.97 -1.50 7.04
CA VAL A 66 10.01 -1.08 7.98
C VAL A 66 11.40 -1.50 7.52
N MET A 67 11.55 -2.76 7.04
CA MET A 67 12.86 -3.34 6.73
C MET A 67 13.43 -2.95 5.35
N HIS A 68 12.59 -2.44 4.44
CA HIS A 68 13.02 -2.07 3.09
C HIS A 68 12.69 -0.61 2.78
N THR A 69 11.45 -0.32 2.38
CA THR A 69 11.10 1.00 1.86
C THR A 69 11.21 2.11 2.89
N GLY A 70 10.95 1.82 4.17
CA GLY A 70 11.15 2.77 5.26
C GLY A 70 12.61 3.17 5.45
N ILE A 71 13.53 2.18 5.39
CA ILE A 71 14.99 2.42 5.46
C ILE A 71 15.49 3.16 4.22
N TYR A 72 15.06 2.73 3.02
CA TYR A 72 15.50 3.33 1.75
C TYR A 72 15.06 4.79 1.58
N THR A 73 14.14 5.25 2.39
CA THR A 73 13.61 6.61 2.36
C THR A 73 13.82 7.38 3.66
N GLN A 74 14.43 6.75 4.67
CA GLN A 74 14.56 7.31 6.01
C GLN A 74 13.20 7.79 6.60
N LEU A 75 12.14 7.03 6.32
CA LEU A 75 10.81 7.23 6.92
C LEU A 75 10.66 6.44 8.24
N THR A 76 11.59 5.54 8.52
CA THR A 76 11.81 4.89 9.82
C THR A 76 13.24 5.12 10.26
N GLY A 77 13.48 5.14 11.58
CA GLY A 77 14.81 4.92 12.11
C GLY A 77 15.28 3.49 11.77
N TYR A 78 16.57 3.27 11.68
CA TYR A 78 17.13 1.95 11.37
C TYR A 78 18.50 1.77 12.02
N LEU A 79 18.88 0.51 12.22
CA LEU A 79 20.21 0.18 12.68
C LEU A 79 21.19 0.15 11.50
N ASN A 80 22.30 0.86 11.63
CA ASN A 80 23.41 0.88 10.69
C ASN A 80 24.23 -0.42 10.79
N ASN A 81 23.63 -1.53 10.36
CA ASN A 81 24.32 -2.80 10.23
C ASN A 81 24.78 -3.04 8.78
N THR A 82 25.60 -4.04 8.59
CA THR A 82 26.15 -4.38 7.27
C THR A 82 25.09 -4.78 6.25
N THR A 83 23.88 -5.15 6.69
CA THR A 83 22.78 -5.63 5.83
C THR A 83 21.66 -4.60 5.66
N ALA A 84 21.81 -3.37 6.19
CA ALA A 84 20.74 -2.36 6.20
C ALA A 84 20.10 -2.11 4.81
N TYR A 85 20.91 -2.15 3.75
CA TYR A 85 20.45 -1.93 2.37
C TYR A 85 20.37 -3.20 1.54
N GLN A 86 20.59 -4.36 2.15
CA GLN A 86 20.45 -5.64 1.48
C GLN A 86 18.96 -6.00 1.38
N GLN A 87 18.54 -6.38 0.19
CA GLN A 87 17.21 -6.96 0.00
C GLN A 87 17.12 -8.32 0.69
N ASN A 88 16.15 -8.49 1.58
CA ASN A 88 15.83 -9.81 2.11
C ASN A 88 15.02 -10.59 1.09
N ALA A 89 15.59 -11.69 0.56
CA ALA A 89 15.00 -12.46 -0.52
C ALA A 89 13.62 -13.05 -0.15
N SER A 90 13.45 -13.57 1.08
CA SER A 90 12.18 -14.14 1.54
C SER A 90 11.10 -13.07 1.63
N TYR A 91 11.40 -11.93 2.26
CA TYR A 91 10.42 -10.85 2.47
C TYR A 91 9.98 -10.19 1.16
N THR A 92 10.88 -10.04 0.20
CA THR A 92 10.52 -9.53 -1.11
C THR A 92 9.78 -10.56 -1.96
N GLN A 93 10.08 -11.86 -1.79
CA GLN A 93 9.27 -12.94 -2.35
C GLN A 93 7.83 -12.89 -1.82
N ASP A 94 7.63 -12.67 -0.53
CA ASP A 94 6.30 -12.54 0.06
C ASP A 94 5.54 -11.34 -0.52
N ARG A 95 6.19 -10.19 -0.70
CA ARG A 95 5.58 -9.02 -1.38
C ARG A 95 5.16 -9.32 -2.81
N TRP A 96 5.94 -10.12 -3.54
CA TRP A 96 5.59 -10.59 -4.88
C TRP A 96 4.40 -11.54 -4.84
N ASN A 97 4.43 -12.50 -3.92
CA ASN A 97 3.37 -13.49 -3.72
C ASN A 97 2.03 -12.86 -3.36
N ASP A 98 2.01 -11.80 -2.55
CA ASP A 98 0.76 -11.08 -2.19
C ASP A 98 0.09 -10.41 -3.41
N PHE A 99 0.78 -10.34 -4.52
CA PHE A 99 0.18 -9.92 -5.78
C PHE A 99 -0.18 -11.10 -6.70
N TYR A 100 0.69 -12.09 -6.83
CA TYR A 100 0.57 -13.13 -7.86
C TYR A 100 0.06 -14.49 -7.37
N ARG A 101 0.37 -14.88 -6.12
CA ARG A 101 0.14 -16.26 -5.66
C ARG A 101 -1.36 -16.58 -5.56
N PRO A 102 -1.82 -17.73 -6.11
CA PRO A 102 -3.15 -18.22 -5.84
C PRO A 102 -3.36 -18.49 -4.35
N GLY A 103 -4.56 -18.22 -3.83
CA GLY A 103 -4.93 -18.63 -2.48
C GLY A 103 -5.00 -20.14 -2.35
N THR A 104 -4.59 -20.64 -1.20
CA THR A 104 -4.70 -22.06 -0.85
C THR A 104 -5.63 -22.25 0.34
N ALA A 105 -6.20 -23.43 0.50
CA ALA A 105 -7.01 -23.75 1.68
C ALA A 105 -6.20 -23.63 2.99
N ALA A 106 -4.89 -23.90 2.94
CA ALA A 106 -3.99 -23.76 4.07
C ALA A 106 -3.80 -22.31 4.52
N ASP A 107 -3.94 -21.35 3.60
CA ASP A 107 -3.84 -19.91 3.87
C ASP A 107 -5.21 -19.26 4.14
N GLY A 108 -6.27 -20.05 4.38
CA GLY A 108 -7.62 -19.54 4.53
C GLY A 108 -8.19 -18.90 3.24
N GLY A 109 -7.65 -19.25 2.07
CA GLY A 109 -8.04 -18.70 0.78
C GLY A 109 -7.38 -17.34 0.45
N ASN A 110 -6.46 -16.85 1.28
CA ASN A 110 -5.75 -15.58 1.07
C ASN A 110 -4.79 -15.69 -0.13
N GLY A 111 -5.27 -15.29 -1.30
CA GLY A 111 -4.49 -15.21 -2.53
C GLY A 111 -3.99 -13.81 -2.82
N GLY A 112 -3.10 -13.72 -3.81
CA GLY A 112 -2.62 -12.46 -4.35
C GLY A 112 -3.73 -11.69 -5.08
N ILE A 113 -3.52 -10.40 -5.21
CA ILE A 113 -4.51 -9.50 -5.82
C ILE A 113 -4.78 -9.86 -7.28
N MET A 114 -3.74 -10.14 -8.07
CA MET A 114 -3.89 -10.59 -9.46
C MET A 114 -4.64 -11.92 -9.54
N ALA A 115 -4.34 -12.86 -8.66
CA ALA A 115 -5.02 -14.16 -8.66
C ALA A 115 -6.52 -14.02 -8.39
N HIS A 116 -6.93 -13.23 -7.40
CA HIS A 116 -8.35 -12.95 -7.14
C HIS A 116 -9.01 -12.20 -8.31
N TYR A 117 -8.32 -11.23 -8.88
CA TYR A 117 -8.81 -10.52 -10.06
C TYR A 117 -9.08 -11.46 -11.24
N ARG A 118 -8.17 -12.40 -11.52
CA ARG A 118 -8.37 -13.39 -12.59
C ARG A 118 -9.53 -14.35 -12.34
N LEU A 119 -9.75 -14.74 -11.08
CA LEU A 119 -10.93 -15.53 -10.71
C LEU A 119 -12.23 -14.75 -10.93
N ILE A 120 -12.27 -13.46 -10.54
CA ILE A 120 -13.41 -12.57 -10.81
C ILE A 120 -13.63 -12.44 -12.33
N GLU A 121 -12.59 -12.19 -13.11
CA GLU A 121 -12.64 -12.04 -14.57
C GLU A 121 -13.16 -13.32 -15.25
N SER A 122 -12.67 -14.49 -14.84
CA SER A 122 -13.10 -15.79 -15.33
C SER A 122 -14.57 -16.06 -15.04
N LEU A 123 -15.00 -15.85 -13.80
CA LEU A 123 -16.41 -16.02 -13.42
C LEU A 123 -17.31 -15.03 -14.15
N TYR A 124 -16.90 -13.79 -14.29
CA TYR A 124 -17.62 -12.78 -15.06
C TYR A 124 -17.76 -13.19 -16.54
N GLY A 125 -16.68 -13.73 -17.13
CA GLY A 125 -16.68 -14.24 -18.51
C GLY A 125 -17.62 -15.42 -18.72
N SER A 126 -17.86 -16.23 -17.69
CA SER A 126 -18.73 -17.41 -17.74
C SER A 126 -20.23 -17.07 -17.66
N ILE A 127 -20.60 -15.85 -17.26
CA ILE A 127 -22.02 -15.43 -17.17
C ILE A 127 -22.61 -15.31 -18.56
N GLN A 128 -23.66 -16.08 -18.82
CA GLN A 128 -24.37 -16.10 -20.11
C GLN A 128 -25.58 -15.15 -20.14
N ASP A 129 -26.19 -14.88 -18.98
CA ASP A 129 -27.33 -13.96 -18.86
C ASP A 129 -26.85 -12.50 -18.84
N ASP A 130 -27.34 -11.70 -19.80
CA ASP A 130 -26.90 -10.31 -19.98
C ASP A 130 -27.23 -9.43 -18.78
N GLN A 131 -28.36 -9.67 -18.10
CA GLN A 131 -28.73 -8.89 -16.91
C GLN A 131 -27.84 -9.24 -15.72
N GLN A 132 -27.54 -10.52 -15.50
CA GLN A 132 -26.61 -10.95 -14.46
C GLN A 132 -25.20 -10.41 -14.75
N LYS A 133 -24.76 -10.43 -16.00
CA LYS A 133 -23.47 -9.89 -16.43
C LYS A 133 -23.39 -8.39 -16.16
N THR A 134 -24.42 -7.63 -16.51
CA THR A 134 -24.53 -6.20 -16.21
C THR A 134 -24.46 -5.94 -14.70
N ASN A 135 -25.17 -6.74 -13.90
CA ASN A 135 -25.16 -6.62 -12.45
C ASN A 135 -23.78 -6.95 -11.82
N ALA A 136 -23.05 -7.91 -12.40
CA ALA A 136 -21.71 -8.29 -11.93
C ALA A 136 -20.61 -7.28 -12.36
N THR A 137 -20.88 -6.42 -13.33
CA THR A 137 -19.89 -5.46 -13.87
C THR A 137 -19.31 -4.55 -12.78
N VAL A 138 -20.10 -4.17 -11.77
CA VAL A 138 -19.64 -3.30 -10.68
C VAL A 138 -18.48 -3.92 -9.88
N PHE A 139 -18.56 -5.23 -9.60
CA PHE A 139 -17.50 -5.94 -8.90
C PHE A 139 -16.23 -6.04 -9.74
N LEU A 140 -16.37 -6.34 -11.04
CA LEU A 140 -15.24 -6.39 -11.97
C LEU A 140 -14.55 -5.03 -12.08
N MET A 141 -15.30 -3.93 -12.18
CA MET A 141 -14.72 -2.59 -12.29
C MET A 141 -14.04 -2.14 -11.00
N ALA A 142 -14.63 -2.42 -9.84
CA ALA A 142 -13.99 -2.16 -8.56
C ALA A 142 -12.71 -3.01 -8.36
N ALA A 143 -12.76 -4.30 -8.69
CA ALA A 143 -11.58 -5.17 -8.67
C ALA A 143 -10.47 -4.68 -9.61
N LYS A 144 -10.82 -4.17 -10.81
CA LYS A 144 -9.84 -3.55 -11.73
C LYS A 144 -9.12 -2.36 -11.10
N VAL A 145 -9.82 -1.47 -10.41
CA VAL A 145 -9.19 -0.31 -9.75
C VAL A 145 -8.14 -0.77 -8.75
N VAL A 146 -8.47 -1.73 -7.88
CA VAL A 146 -7.54 -2.26 -6.88
C VAL A 146 -6.37 -2.99 -7.53
N MET A 147 -6.64 -3.82 -8.53
CA MET A 147 -5.60 -4.55 -9.26
C MET A 147 -4.62 -3.59 -9.95
N PHE A 148 -5.11 -2.54 -10.60
CA PHE A 148 -4.27 -1.55 -11.27
C PHE A 148 -3.44 -0.71 -10.30
N ASP A 149 -4.00 -0.29 -9.17
CA ASP A 149 -3.24 0.39 -8.12
C ASP A 149 -2.08 -0.49 -7.63
N GLN A 150 -2.37 -1.76 -7.28
CA GLN A 150 -1.34 -2.67 -6.77
C GLN A 150 -0.34 -3.09 -7.86
N ALA A 151 -0.77 -3.28 -9.11
CA ALA A 151 0.13 -3.55 -10.24
C ALA A 151 1.12 -2.40 -10.45
N SER A 152 0.66 -1.14 -10.34
CA SER A 152 1.54 0.02 -10.44
C SER A 152 2.64 0.01 -9.39
N GLN A 153 2.33 -0.44 -8.16
CA GLN A 153 3.32 -0.59 -7.10
C GLN A 153 4.33 -1.71 -7.40
N ILE A 154 3.88 -2.83 -8.00
CA ILE A 154 4.79 -3.91 -8.42
C ILE A 154 5.74 -3.40 -9.51
N VAL A 155 5.24 -2.65 -10.50
CA VAL A 155 6.11 -1.99 -11.50
C VAL A 155 7.09 -1.04 -10.83
N ASP A 156 6.63 -0.22 -9.89
CA ASP A 156 7.49 0.73 -9.16
C ASP A 156 8.60 0.04 -8.35
N LEU A 157 8.38 -1.20 -7.93
CA LEU A 157 9.34 -1.97 -7.15
C LEU A 157 10.32 -2.76 -8.03
N TRP A 158 9.83 -3.39 -9.12
CA TRP A 158 10.62 -4.35 -9.94
C TRP A 158 10.84 -3.95 -11.40
N GLY A 159 10.11 -2.98 -11.94
CA GLY A 159 10.19 -2.61 -13.36
C GLY A 159 9.29 -3.47 -14.24
N ASP A 160 9.83 -4.15 -15.23
CA ASP A 160 9.08 -5.03 -16.12
C ASP A 160 8.46 -6.19 -15.31
N ILE A 161 7.18 -6.51 -15.54
CA ILE A 161 6.46 -7.53 -14.76
C ILE A 161 5.58 -8.42 -15.64
N PRO A 162 5.28 -9.66 -15.25
CA PRO A 162 4.20 -10.42 -15.85
C PRO A 162 2.85 -9.70 -15.56
N PHE A 163 2.06 -9.39 -16.60
CA PHE A 163 0.85 -8.61 -16.38
C PHE A 163 -0.37 -9.18 -17.12
N SER A 164 -0.44 -9.09 -18.45
CA SER A 164 -1.63 -9.49 -19.21
C SER A 164 -1.88 -11.00 -19.17
N GLU A 165 -0.81 -11.80 -19.17
CA GLU A 165 -0.87 -13.25 -19.13
C GLU A 165 -0.79 -13.83 -17.70
N ALA A 166 -0.46 -12.99 -16.71
CA ALA A 166 -0.31 -13.44 -15.33
C ALA A 166 -1.62 -14.01 -14.76
N GLY A 167 -1.55 -15.20 -14.16
CA GLY A 167 -2.73 -15.88 -13.58
C GLY A 167 -3.66 -16.52 -14.60
N SER A 168 -3.24 -16.69 -15.86
CA SER A 168 -4.05 -17.27 -16.94
C SER A 168 -4.52 -18.71 -16.68
N VAL A 169 -3.85 -19.47 -15.81
CA VAL A 169 -4.34 -20.79 -15.34
C VAL A 169 -5.78 -20.72 -14.82
N ASN A 170 -6.13 -19.63 -14.16
CA ASN A 170 -7.48 -19.44 -13.64
C ASN A 170 -8.53 -19.10 -14.71
N THR A 171 -8.10 -18.69 -15.91
CA THR A 171 -9.00 -18.28 -17.00
C THR A 171 -9.03 -19.29 -18.15
N SER A 172 -7.88 -19.89 -18.52
CA SER A 172 -7.75 -20.84 -19.63
C SER A 172 -7.55 -22.29 -19.18
N GLY A 173 -7.14 -22.52 -17.93
CA GLY A 173 -6.74 -23.83 -17.44
C GLY A 173 -5.32 -24.26 -17.85
N ASP A 174 -4.63 -23.47 -18.68
CA ASP A 174 -3.30 -23.78 -19.17
C ASP A 174 -2.21 -23.20 -18.25
N ILE A 175 -1.17 -23.98 -17.99
CA ILE A 175 0.02 -23.53 -17.28
C ILE A 175 0.88 -22.76 -18.29
N VAL A 176 0.78 -21.45 -18.28
CA VAL A 176 1.58 -20.56 -19.12
C VAL A 176 2.65 -19.86 -18.27
N ALA A 177 3.91 -19.95 -18.69
CA ALA A 177 4.95 -19.08 -18.15
C ALA A 177 4.70 -17.68 -18.72
N ALA A 178 4.13 -16.79 -17.90
CA ALA A 178 3.78 -15.45 -18.34
C ALA A 178 5.01 -14.64 -18.74
N ASN A 179 4.91 -13.87 -19.82
CA ASN A 179 5.95 -12.99 -20.29
C ASN A 179 6.11 -11.76 -19.38
N PHE A 180 7.36 -11.29 -19.21
CA PHE A 180 7.64 -10.00 -18.61
C PHE A 180 7.31 -8.89 -19.61
N GLU A 181 6.36 -8.05 -19.29
CA GLU A 181 5.94 -6.93 -20.12
C GLU A 181 6.72 -5.67 -19.76
N ASN A 182 6.99 -4.84 -20.75
CA ASN A 182 7.67 -3.57 -20.55
C ASN A 182 6.90 -2.68 -19.58
N ALA A 183 7.57 -2.17 -18.56
CA ALA A 183 6.99 -1.38 -17.49
C ALA A 183 6.20 -0.15 -17.97
N ALA A 184 6.65 0.53 -19.04
CA ALA A 184 5.94 1.67 -19.59
C ALA A 184 4.62 1.27 -20.26
N ASN A 185 4.60 0.13 -20.98
CA ASN A 185 3.37 -0.40 -21.58
C ASN A 185 2.36 -0.84 -20.50
N VAL A 186 2.83 -1.45 -19.42
CA VAL A 186 2.00 -1.82 -18.27
C VAL A 186 1.39 -0.55 -17.65
N TYR A 187 2.17 0.51 -17.49
CA TYR A 187 1.68 1.80 -16.99
C TYR A 187 0.60 2.41 -17.89
N ASP A 188 0.77 2.33 -19.20
CA ASP A 188 -0.23 2.83 -20.16
C ASP A 188 -1.55 2.04 -20.04
N ALA A 189 -1.47 0.72 -19.96
CA ALA A 189 -2.64 -0.14 -19.74
C ALA A 189 -3.35 0.15 -18.40
N ILE A 190 -2.58 0.40 -17.33
CA ILE A 190 -3.11 0.79 -16.02
C ILE A 190 -3.84 2.14 -16.10
N LEU A 191 -3.24 3.14 -16.73
CA LEU A 191 -3.83 4.48 -16.86
C LEU A 191 -5.15 4.45 -17.64
N ASP A 192 -5.19 3.70 -18.75
CA ASP A 192 -6.41 3.52 -19.55
C ASP A 192 -7.48 2.71 -18.79
N GLY A 193 -7.07 1.66 -18.08
CA GLY A 193 -7.96 0.86 -17.29
C GLY A 193 -8.61 1.65 -16.14
N LEU A 194 -7.83 2.46 -15.42
CA LEU A 194 -8.34 3.35 -14.36
C LEU A 194 -9.27 4.42 -14.92
N LYS A 195 -8.97 4.99 -16.11
CA LYS A 195 -9.85 5.94 -16.79
C LYS A 195 -11.21 5.30 -17.10
N ASN A 196 -11.20 4.09 -17.66
CA ASN A 196 -12.43 3.37 -18.00
C ASN A 196 -13.25 3.01 -16.75
N ALA A 197 -12.60 2.59 -15.67
CA ALA A 197 -13.28 2.31 -14.41
C ALA A 197 -13.90 3.60 -13.81
N ALA A 198 -13.19 4.72 -13.82
CA ALA A 198 -13.72 6.00 -13.36
C ALA A 198 -14.95 6.45 -14.16
N LEU A 199 -14.92 6.28 -15.49
CA LEU A 199 -16.06 6.55 -16.36
C LEU A 199 -17.26 5.64 -16.07
N TYR A 200 -17.02 4.35 -15.80
CA TYR A 200 -18.08 3.44 -15.37
C TYR A 200 -18.76 3.95 -14.11
N PHE A 201 -18.01 4.24 -13.04
CA PHE A 201 -18.56 4.68 -11.75
C PHE A 201 -19.26 6.05 -11.83
N SER A 202 -18.92 6.89 -12.81
CA SER A 202 -19.58 8.19 -13.01
C SER A 202 -21.04 8.08 -13.49
N SER A 203 -21.41 6.96 -14.10
CA SER A 203 -22.71 6.79 -14.77
C SER A 203 -23.44 5.49 -14.40
N ALA A 204 -22.81 4.62 -13.61
CA ALA A 204 -23.38 3.31 -13.26
C ALA A 204 -24.72 3.45 -12.54
N GLN A 205 -25.71 2.69 -13.00
CA GLN A 205 -27.02 2.55 -12.38
C GLN A 205 -27.24 1.08 -12.06
N LEU A 206 -27.48 0.76 -10.81
CA LEU A 206 -27.70 -0.61 -10.35
C LEU A 206 -29.11 -0.78 -9.77
N PRO A 207 -29.74 -1.95 -9.95
CA PRO A 207 -30.90 -2.34 -9.17
C PRO A 207 -30.58 -2.26 -7.66
N THR A 208 -31.54 -1.87 -6.85
CA THR A 208 -31.36 -1.68 -5.39
C THR A 208 -30.78 -2.93 -4.71
N SER A 209 -31.20 -4.13 -5.10
CA SER A 209 -30.69 -5.39 -4.55
C SER A 209 -29.22 -5.64 -4.90
N VAL A 210 -28.81 -5.30 -6.12
CA VAL A 210 -27.42 -5.43 -6.57
C VAL A 210 -26.53 -4.41 -5.85
N HIS A 211 -26.98 -3.16 -5.72
CA HIS A 211 -26.26 -2.15 -4.98
C HIS A 211 -26.10 -2.54 -3.50
N ALA A 212 -27.14 -3.10 -2.88
CA ALA A 212 -27.07 -3.59 -1.51
C ALA A 212 -26.07 -4.75 -1.35
N SER A 213 -26.03 -5.68 -2.31
CA SER A 213 -25.03 -6.76 -2.35
C SER A 213 -23.62 -6.21 -2.51
N PHE A 214 -23.41 -5.28 -3.45
CA PHE A 214 -22.11 -4.64 -3.64
C PHE A 214 -21.65 -3.91 -2.39
N SER A 215 -22.52 -3.09 -1.76
CA SER A 215 -22.19 -2.35 -0.54
C SER A 215 -21.80 -3.26 0.62
N LYS A 216 -22.44 -4.43 0.74
CA LYS A 216 -22.13 -5.41 1.78
C LYS A 216 -20.75 -6.05 1.58
N GLN A 217 -20.34 -6.27 0.35
CA GLN A 217 -19.05 -6.92 0.01
C GLN A 217 -17.91 -5.93 -0.13
N ASP A 218 -18.22 -4.66 -0.38
CA ASP A 218 -17.24 -3.57 -0.50
C ASP A 218 -16.83 -3.05 0.89
N ILE A 219 -15.90 -3.74 1.51
CA ILE A 219 -15.34 -3.36 2.83
C ILE A 219 -14.45 -2.10 2.77
N LEU A 220 -14.11 -1.61 1.57
CA LEU A 220 -13.27 -0.43 1.39
C LEU A 220 -14.10 0.86 1.35
N LEU A 221 -15.11 0.93 0.50
CA LEU A 221 -15.87 2.14 0.22
C LEU A 221 -17.39 2.01 0.42
N ASN A 222 -17.86 0.88 0.95
CA ASN A 222 -19.27 0.62 1.26
C ASN A 222 -20.22 0.89 0.07
N GLY A 223 -19.79 0.55 -1.14
CA GLY A 223 -20.56 0.71 -2.38
C GLY A 223 -20.72 2.15 -2.86
N GLN A 224 -19.94 3.10 -2.36
CA GLN A 224 -20.03 4.51 -2.76
C GLN A 224 -19.33 4.75 -4.09
N PHE A 225 -20.09 4.91 -5.16
CA PHE A 225 -19.57 5.06 -6.53
C PHE A 225 -18.73 6.31 -6.73
N ASP A 226 -19.10 7.42 -6.12
CA ASP A 226 -18.30 8.65 -6.15
C ASP A 226 -16.91 8.45 -5.55
N LYS A 227 -16.79 7.66 -4.49
CA LYS A 227 -15.49 7.32 -3.90
C LYS A 227 -14.68 6.37 -4.80
N TRP A 228 -15.32 5.40 -5.46
CA TRP A 228 -14.66 4.55 -6.45
C TRP A 228 -14.14 5.38 -7.64
N GLN A 229 -14.94 6.34 -8.12
CA GLN A 229 -14.52 7.28 -9.17
C GLN A 229 -13.33 8.14 -8.72
N ARG A 230 -13.40 8.70 -7.50
CA ARG A 230 -12.30 9.49 -6.91
C ARG A 230 -11.05 8.65 -6.72
N TYR A 231 -11.17 7.40 -6.27
CA TYR A 231 -10.05 6.48 -6.14
C TYR A 231 -9.35 6.30 -7.50
N ALA A 232 -10.07 5.86 -8.51
CA ALA A 232 -9.51 5.63 -9.83
C ALA A 232 -8.83 6.89 -10.41
N ASN A 233 -9.48 8.06 -10.32
CA ASN A 233 -8.92 9.31 -10.83
C ASN A 233 -7.70 9.78 -10.03
N SER A 234 -7.69 9.58 -8.71
CA SER A 234 -6.57 10.01 -7.86
C SER A 234 -5.33 9.15 -8.06
N ILE A 235 -5.50 7.83 -8.27
CA ILE A 235 -4.38 6.97 -8.68
C ILE A 235 -3.89 7.35 -10.07
N ARG A 236 -4.78 7.65 -11.03
CA ARG A 236 -4.36 8.17 -12.34
C ARG A 236 -3.51 9.43 -12.19
N LEU A 237 -3.93 10.40 -11.38
CA LEU A 237 -3.15 11.61 -11.10
C LEU A 237 -1.77 11.27 -10.53
N ARG A 238 -1.70 10.37 -9.53
CA ARG A 238 -0.43 9.90 -8.95
C ARG A 238 0.50 9.33 -10.02
N LEU A 239 0.00 8.43 -10.86
CA LEU A 239 0.81 7.75 -11.88
C LEU A 239 1.22 8.70 -13.02
N LEU A 240 0.36 9.61 -13.44
CA LEU A 240 0.72 10.65 -14.43
C LEU A 240 1.81 11.58 -13.89
N MET A 241 1.71 11.98 -12.61
CA MET A 241 2.78 12.76 -11.98
C MET A 241 4.07 11.94 -11.84
N ARG A 242 4.00 10.61 -11.71
CA ARG A 242 5.16 9.70 -11.74
C ARG A 242 5.87 9.77 -13.10
N LEU A 243 5.13 9.88 -14.19
CA LEU A 243 5.67 10.00 -15.55
C LEU A 243 6.22 11.39 -15.87
N SER A 244 6.01 12.38 -15.01
CA SER A 244 6.21 13.80 -15.33
C SER A 244 7.64 14.20 -15.70
N PHE A 245 8.65 13.38 -15.46
CA PHE A 245 10.04 13.63 -15.88
C PHE A 245 10.46 12.77 -17.07
N VAL A 246 9.84 11.62 -17.31
CA VAL A 246 10.16 10.76 -18.45
C VAL A 246 9.30 11.06 -19.67
N ASN A 247 8.06 11.51 -19.46
CA ASN A 247 7.14 11.92 -20.53
C ASN A 247 6.30 13.12 -20.05
N GLU A 248 6.92 14.30 -20.05
CA GLU A 248 6.30 15.51 -19.51
C GLU A 248 5.08 15.95 -20.34
N GLU A 249 5.12 15.82 -21.66
CA GLU A 249 4.03 16.23 -22.54
C GLU A 249 2.73 15.45 -22.25
N LYS A 250 2.83 14.11 -22.19
CA LYS A 250 1.70 13.25 -21.82
C LYS A 250 1.21 13.57 -20.42
N ALA A 251 2.12 13.64 -19.44
CA ALA A 251 1.78 13.91 -18.06
C ALA A 251 1.07 15.27 -17.91
N LYS A 252 1.62 16.33 -18.49
CA LYS A 252 1.02 17.68 -18.48
C LYS A 252 -0.38 17.68 -19.07
N THR A 253 -0.53 17.13 -20.27
CA THR A 253 -1.81 17.12 -20.97
C THR A 253 -2.90 16.40 -20.19
N GLU A 254 -2.62 15.20 -19.72
CA GLU A 254 -3.61 14.40 -19.00
C GLU A 254 -3.88 14.92 -17.58
N VAL A 255 -2.85 15.38 -16.87
CA VAL A 255 -3.00 15.96 -15.53
C VAL A 255 -3.83 17.24 -15.60
N LEU A 256 -3.50 18.16 -16.50
CA LEU A 256 -4.29 19.40 -16.63
C LEU A 256 -5.72 19.12 -17.10
N ASN A 257 -5.94 18.11 -17.93
CA ASN A 257 -7.30 17.68 -18.29
C ASN A 257 -8.09 17.20 -17.06
N ILE A 258 -7.47 16.42 -16.17
CA ILE A 258 -8.10 15.99 -14.90
C ILE A 258 -8.40 17.20 -14.00
N LEU A 259 -7.40 18.07 -13.79
CA LEU A 259 -7.52 19.18 -12.84
C LEU A 259 -8.47 20.30 -13.31
N ASN A 260 -8.58 20.50 -14.60
CA ASN A 260 -9.47 21.53 -15.19
C ASN A 260 -10.93 21.05 -15.35
N ASN A 261 -11.20 19.77 -15.17
CA ASN A 261 -12.54 19.19 -15.30
C ASN A 261 -12.96 18.40 -14.04
N PRO A 262 -13.00 19.03 -12.85
CA PRO A 262 -13.24 18.35 -11.59
C PRO A 262 -14.62 17.69 -11.48
N ALA A 263 -15.62 18.17 -12.25
CA ALA A 263 -16.93 17.54 -12.31
C ALA A 263 -16.92 16.20 -13.04
N VAL A 264 -16.03 16.04 -14.03
CA VAL A 264 -15.86 14.80 -14.81
C VAL A 264 -14.86 13.85 -14.13
N PHE A 265 -13.81 14.42 -13.56
CA PHE A 265 -12.72 13.69 -12.92
C PHE A 265 -12.58 14.12 -11.45
N PRO A 266 -13.59 13.85 -10.60
CA PRO A 266 -13.48 14.17 -9.17
C PRO A 266 -12.31 13.42 -8.55
N LEU A 267 -11.63 14.10 -7.62
CA LEU A 267 -10.45 13.59 -6.91
C LEU A 267 -10.76 13.41 -5.42
N ALA A 268 -9.96 12.59 -4.77
CA ALA A 268 -9.97 12.39 -3.32
C ALA A 268 -9.22 13.52 -2.59
N ASP A 269 -9.56 14.79 -2.85
CA ASP A 269 -8.80 15.98 -2.43
C ASP A 269 -9.36 16.71 -1.20
N GLY A 270 -10.43 16.20 -0.61
CA GLY A 270 -11.00 16.69 0.65
C GLY A 270 -11.95 17.87 0.52
N GLY A 271 -11.86 18.67 -0.51
CA GLY A 271 -12.66 19.89 -0.66
C GLY A 271 -12.46 20.90 0.48
N ALA A 272 -13.37 21.89 0.58
CA ALA A 272 -13.26 23.00 1.53
C ALA A 272 -13.48 22.60 3.00
N ASN A 273 -14.26 21.55 3.25
CA ASN A 273 -14.63 21.09 4.60
C ASN A 273 -14.05 19.71 4.88
N TYR A 274 -12.77 19.54 4.63
CA TYR A 274 -12.09 18.27 4.83
C TYR A 274 -12.20 17.78 6.28
N VAL A 275 -12.71 16.58 6.42
CA VAL A 275 -12.52 15.71 7.58
C VAL A 275 -11.96 14.37 7.09
N PRO A 276 -11.10 13.69 7.85
CA PRO A 276 -10.61 12.37 7.47
C PRO A 276 -11.77 11.42 7.12
N LEU A 277 -11.58 10.54 6.13
CA LEU A 277 -12.59 9.67 5.55
C LEU A 277 -13.62 10.33 4.61
N SER A 278 -13.73 11.66 4.58
CA SER A 278 -14.69 12.30 3.67
C SER A 278 -14.43 11.93 2.22
N THR A 279 -13.16 12.03 1.79
CA THR A 279 -12.69 11.65 0.45
C THR A 279 -11.47 10.74 0.47
N ASP A 280 -10.74 10.64 1.58
CA ASP A 280 -9.62 9.71 1.71
C ASP A 280 -10.09 8.28 1.41
N ILE A 281 -9.27 7.53 0.70
CA ILE A 281 -9.49 6.12 0.45
C ILE A 281 -8.72 5.32 1.49
N LEU A 282 -9.43 4.89 2.52
CA LEU A 282 -8.90 4.20 3.68
C LEU A 282 -9.68 2.92 3.94
N LEU A 283 -8.99 1.79 4.04
CA LEU A 283 -9.58 0.55 4.49
C LEU A 283 -9.66 0.56 6.02
N GLN A 284 -10.87 0.67 6.55
CA GLN A 284 -11.07 0.64 8.00
C GLN A 284 -10.74 -0.76 8.55
N PRO A 285 -10.15 -0.87 9.75
CA PRO A 285 -9.88 -2.16 10.34
C PRO A 285 -11.19 -2.91 10.58
N LEU A 286 -11.23 -4.16 10.18
CA LEU A 286 -12.19 -5.12 10.68
C LEU A 286 -11.84 -5.37 12.16
N THR A 287 -12.77 -5.83 12.97
CA THR A 287 -12.69 -5.78 14.45
C THR A 287 -11.54 -6.56 15.11
N THR A 288 -10.66 -7.22 14.39
CA THR A 288 -9.79 -8.24 14.97
C THR A 288 -8.31 -8.21 14.55
N TYR A 289 -7.76 -7.16 13.90
CA TYR A 289 -6.48 -7.43 13.31
C TYR A 289 -5.52 -6.31 12.98
N VAL A 290 -5.28 -5.39 13.83
CA VAL A 290 -3.99 -4.67 13.83
C VAL A 290 -3.24 -4.99 15.13
N ASP A 291 -3.52 -6.17 15.68
CA ASP A 291 -3.08 -6.54 17.03
C ASP A 291 -1.57 -6.60 17.19
N ASP A 292 -0.84 -6.99 16.14
CA ASP A 292 0.60 -7.22 16.25
C ASP A 292 1.47 -6.13 15.61
N LEU A 293 0.92 -4.96 15.29
CA LEU A 293 1.71 -3.87 14.71
C LEU A 293 2.82 -3.39 15.66
N HIS A 294 2.54 -3.34 16.94
CA HIS A 294 3.51 -3.09 18.00
C HIS A 294 4.69 -4.10 17.93
N LEU A 295 4.41 -5.40 17.80
CA LEU A 295 5.45 -6.42 17.64
C LEU A 295 6.23 -6.21 16.35
N ALA A 296 5.55 -5.90 15.24
CA ALA A 296 6.20 -5.61 13.98
C ALA A 296 7.22 -4.48 14.06
N LEU A 297 6.95 -3.44 14.83
CA LEU A 297 7.82 -2.29 15.01
C LEU A 297 8.95 -2.55 16.01
N THR A 298 8.67 -3.23 17.11
CA THR A 298 9.64 -3.45 18.20
C THR A 298 10.64 -4.56 17.91
N GLU A 299 10.25 -5.64 17.24
CA GLU A 299 11.13 -6.78 16.91
C GLU A 299 12.35 -6.39 16.06
N VAL A 300 12.23 -5.41 15.20
CA VAL A 300 13.32 -4.99 14.31
C VAL A 300 14.04 -3.74 14.80
N PHE A 301 13.68 -3.22 15.97
CA PHE A 301 14.24 -1.99 16.55
C PHE A 301 14.14 -0.75 15.64
N ASN A 302 13.28 -0.79 14.63
CA ASN A 302 13.11 0.27 13.64
C ASN A 302 11.97 1.25 14.00
N TYR A 303 11.63 1.31 15.26
CA TYR A 303 10.62 2.22 15.78
C TYR A 303 11.20 3.58 16.23
N SER A 304 12.52 3.78 16.13
CA SER A 304 13.14 5.07 16.42
C SER A 304 12.69 6.15 15.44
N ALA A 305 12.59 7.37 15.91
CA ALA A 305 12.29 8.51 15.04
C ALA A 305 13.44 8.73 14.05
N PRO A 306 13.13 8.90 12.75
CA PRO A 306 14.16 9.11 11.74
C PRO A 306 14.83 10.48 11.90
N ASP A 307 16.16 10.48 11.90
CA ASP A 307 17.01 11.65 12.17
C ASP A 307 16.68 12.84 11.27
N TYR A 308 16.76 12.64 9.95
CA TYR A 308 16.56 13.73 9.00
C TYR A 308 15.15 14.34 9.09
N MET A 309 14.13 13.51 9.23
CA MET A 309 12.76 13.99 9.36
C MET A 309 12.58 14.83 10.62
N LEU A 310 12.97 14.28 11.77
CA LEU A 310 12.71 14.93 13.05
C LEU A 310 13.66 16.10 13.30
N ASN A 311 14.98 15.88 13.20
CA ASN A 311 15.97 16.88 13.59
C ASN A 311 16.18 17.98 12.55
N THR A 312 16.10 17.64 11.24
CA THR A 312 16.41 18.59 10.17
C THR A 312 15.16 19.25 9.58
N VAL A 313 14.06 18.49 9.42
CA VAL A 313 12.87 19.01 8.75
C VAL A 313 11.86 19.58 9.74
N MET A 314 11.54 18.86 10.82
CA MET A 314 10.37 19.19 11.65
C MET A 314 10.69 20.07 12.85
N LYS A 315 11.75 19.77 13.62
CA LYS A 315 12.10 20.54 14.84
C LYS A 315 12.41 22.00 14.57
N PRO A 316 13.20 22.37 13.53
CA PRO A 316 13.57 23.78 13.32
C PRO A 316 12.38 24.72 13.08
N VAL A 317 11.25 24.17 12.67
CA VAL A 317 10.01 24.92 12.37
C VAL A 317 8.88 24.64 13.38
N ASN A 318 9.16 23.88 14.43
CA ASN A 318 8.16 23.42 15.41
C ASN A 318 6.94 22.81 14.72
N ASP A 319 7.19 21.84 13.81
CA ASP A 319 6.12 21.20 13.03
C ASP A 319 5.05 20.60 13.96
N PRO A 320 3.79 21.03 13.82
CA PRO A 320 2.71 20.58 14.72
C PRO A 320 2.41 19.09 14.65
N ARG A 321 2.92 18.36 13.66
CA ARG A 321 2.77 16.90 13.55
C ARG A 321 3.72 16.12 14.47
N ILE A 322 4.76 16.74 15.02
CA ILE A 322 5.76 16.07 15.87
C ILE A 322 5.11 15.22 16.96
N PRO A 323 4.22 15.75 17.82
CA PRO A 323 3.65 14.94 18.92
C PRO A 323 2.71 13.83 18.46
N ALA A 324 2.16 13.90 17.24
CA ALA A 324 1.33 12.84 16.66
C ALA A 324 2.15 11.78 15.91
N LEU A 325 3.39 12.09 15.55
CA LEU A 325 4.31 11.17 14.86
C LEU A 325 5.30 10.50 15.79
N PHE A 326 5.69 11.17 16.89
CA PHE A 326 6.80 10.73 17.74
C PHE A 326 6.49 10.87 19.23
N ASP A 327 6.99 9.89 20.01
CA ASP A 327 7.13 9.97 21.45
C ASP A 327 8.54 10.39 21.83
N LYS A 328 8.67 11.19 22.89
CA LYS A 328 10.00 11.53 23.44
C LYS A 328 10.72 10.30 23.98
N TYR A 329 9.95 9.33 24.51
CA TYR A 329 10.43 8.09 25.10
C TYR A 329 11.36 8.32 26.31
N GLY A 330 12.24 7.35 26.60
CA GLY A 330 13.17 7.38 27.71
C GLY A 330 14.01 6.11 27.83
N ARG A 331 14.81 6.02 28.87
CA ARG A 331 15.63 4.87 29.18
C ARG A 331 15.39 4.38 30.60
N THR A 332 15.68 3.12 30.85
CA THR A 332 15.72 2.56 32.21
C THR A 332 17.17 2.63 32.72
N ASP A 333 17.35 3.12 33.95
CA ASP A 333 18.63 3.17 34.66
C ASP A 333 18.41 2.53 36.04
N GLY A 334 18.94 1.33 36.23
CA GLY A 334 18.51 0.48 37.32
C GLY A 334 17.00 0.19 37.24
N ASP A 335 16.28 0.46 38.34
CA ASP A 335 14.83 0.28 38.42
C ASP A 335 14.04 1.55 38.05
N GLN A 336 14.73 2.64 37.65
CA GLN A 336 14.08 3.92 37.36
C GLN A 336 13.97 4.17 35.86
N PHE A 337 12.76 4.53 35.41
CA PHE A 337 12.55 5.04 34.06
C PHE A 337 12.86 6.55 34.03
N ILE A 338 13.80 6.94 33.16
CA ILE A 338 14.21 8.33 32.95
C ILE A 338 13.63 8.80 31.60
N PRO A 339 12.56 9.63 31.60
CA PRO A 339 11.97 10.13 30.37
C PRO A 339 12.89 11.15 29.69
N ASN A 340 12.87 11.16 28.37
CA ASN A 340 13.53 12.23 27.60
C ASN A 340 12.70 13.51 27.69
N THR A 341 13.38 14.65 27.78
CA THR A 341 12.74 15.96 27.88
C THR A 341 12.41 16.58 26.53
N ASP A 342 13.07 16.09 25.45
CA ASP A 342 12.93 16.63 24.09
C ASP A 342 12.79 15.53 23.05
N TYR A 343 12.31 15.91 21.86
CA TYR A 343 12.28 15.04 20.69
C TYR A 343 13.65 15.09 20.00
N ASN A 344 14.34 13.98 19.92
CA ASN A 344 15.59 13.84 19.19
C ASN A 344 15.55 12.59 18.33
N GLY A 345 15.77 12.73 17.02
CA GLY A 345 15.90 11.60 16.10
C GLY A 345 17.22 10.86 16.31
N LEU A 346 17.21 9.54 16.16
CA LEU A 346 18.39 8.69 16.27
C LEU A 346 19.38 9.04 15.14
N PRO A 347 20.61 9.52 15.45
CA PRO A 347 21.55 9.96 14.43
C PRO A 347 21.89 8.86 13.41
N VAL A 348 21.67 9.14 12.14
CA VAL A 348 21.98 8.21 11.05
C VAL A 348 23.50 7.94 10.92
N SER A 349 24.33 8.86 11.43
CA SER A 349 25.80 8.73 11.44
C SER A 349 26.33 7.73 12.48
N PHE A 350 25.51 7.29 13.43
CA PHE A 350 25.93 6.31 14.44
C PHE A 350 26.12 4.94 13.80
N ASN A 351 27.19 4.23 14.20
CA ASN A 351 27.31 2.81 13.91
C ASN A 351 26.32 1.97 14.75
N ALA A 352 26.18 0.68 14.45
CA ALA A 352 25.21 -0.20 15.11
C ALA A 352 25.39 -0.25 16.64
N GLU A 353 26.62 -0.27 17.15
CA GLU A 353 26.93 -0.28 18.58
C GLU A 353 26.49 1.04 19.25
N GLN A 354 26.84 2.17 18.65
CA GLN A 354 26.43 3.49 19.13
C GLN A 354 24.91 3.65 19.13
N GLN A 355 24.23 3.13 18.11
CA GLN A 355 22.77 3.14 18.07
C GLN A 355 22.19 2.31 19.21
N GLN A 356 22.68 1.10 19.40
CA GLN A 356 22.14 0.17 20.39
C GLN A 356 22.28 0.69 21.84
N VAL A 357 23.44 1.23 22.19
CA VAL A 357 23.68 1.75 23.56
C VAL A 357 22.94 3.08 23.83
N ASN A 358 22.42 3.72 22.80
CA ASN A 358 21.76 5.01 22.91
C ASN A 358 20.27 4.99 22.57
N LEU A 359 19.67 3.83 22.24
CA LEU A 359 18.26 3.74 21.79
C LEU A 359 17.29 4.50 22.70
N GLY A 360 17.37 4.31 24.00
CA GLY A 360 16.48 4.97 24.96
C GLY A 360 16.69 6.48 25.12
N ARG A 361 17.69 7.07 24.48
CA ARG A 361 17.96 8.52 24.53
C ARG A 361 17.30 9.29 23.38
N TYR A 362 16.63 8.58 22.47
CA TYR A 362 16.04 9.14 21.27
C TYR A 362 14.55 8.92 21.23
N ALA A 363 13.86 9.78 20.51
CA ALA A 363 12.44 9.67 20.24
C ALA A 363 12.13 8.39 19.44
N ILE A 364 10.94 7.88 19.62
CA ILE A 364 10.41 6.74 18.88
C ILE A 364 9.16 7.16 18.09
N LEU A 365 8.67 6.28 17.22
CA LEU A 365 7.34 6.44 16.62
C LEU A 365 6.29 6.52 17.73
N ASP A 366 5.29 7.41 17.57
CA ASP A 366 4.29 7.65 18.62
C ASP A 366 3.52 6.39 18.99
N SER A 367 3.51 6.08 20.27
CA SER A 367 2.92 4.86 20.81
C SER A 367 1.40 4.84 20.62
N ALA A 368 0.74 5.96 20.79
CA ALA A 368 -0.72 6.06 20.67
C ALA A 368 -1.15 6.05 19.19
N THR A 369 -0.42 6.74 18.32
CA THR A 369 -0.73 6.79 16.89
C THR A 369 -0.43 5.48 16.19
N PHE A 370 0.67 4.81 16.55
CA PHE A 370 1.18 3.66 15.78
C PHE A 370 1.32 2.37 16.57
N LEU A 371 2.11 2.34 17.67
CA LEU A 371 2.50 1.10 18.31
C LEU A 371 1.32 0.34 18.94
N PHE A 372 0.44 1.07 19.61
CA PHE A 372 -0.70 0.51 20.33
C PHE A 372 -2.05 0.95 19.74
N ASN A 373 -2.10 1.17 18.42
CA ASN A 373 -3.31 1.56 17.73
C ASN A 373 -3.84 0.42 16.85
N SER A 374 -4.68 -0.42 17.42
CA SER A 374 -5.32 -1.53 16.70
C SER A 374 -6.38 -1.08 15.67
N LYS A 375 -6.68 0.23 15.60
CA LYS A 375 -7.64 0.82 14.66
C LYS A 375 -6.98 1.58 13.51
N LEU A 376 -5.67 1.41 13.28
CA LEU A 376 -5.00 2.01 12.13
C LEU A 376 -5.63 1.53 10.82
N PRO A 377 -6.10 2.44 9.96
CA PRO A 377 -6.64 2.06 8.64
C PRO A 377 -5.52 1.71 7.66
N GLY A 378 -5.86 0.90 6.65
CA GLY A 378 -5.06 0.79 5.44
C GLY A 378 -5.16 2.08 4.62
N ILE A 379 -4.02 2.66 4.26
CA ILE A 379 -3.97 3.92 3.53
C ILE A 379 -3.74 3.64 2.05
N VAL A 380 -4.74 3.91 1.23
CA VAL A 380 -4.64 3.79 -0.24
C VAL A 380 -4.20 5.12 -0.85
N ILE A 381 -4.95 6.19 -0.59
CA ILE A 381 -4.60 7.56 -0.97
C ILE A 381 -5.35 8.54 -0.07
N THR A 382 -4.69 9.66 0.27
CA THR A 382 -5.24 10.70 1.13
C THR A 382 -5.47 12.00 0.38
N ALA A 383 -6.36 12.83 0.91
CA ALA A 383 -6.60 14.17 0.39
C ALA A 383 -5.34 15.04 0.40
N SER A 384 -4.52 14.90 1.43
CA SER A 384 -3.24 15.58 1.54
C SER A 384 -2.30 15.22 0.38
N GLU A 385 -2.14 13.92 0.08
CA GLU A 385 -1.33 13.49 -1.07
C GLU A 385 -1.83 14.08 -2.37
N VAL A 386 -3.14 14.01 -2.61
CA VAL A 386 -3.75 14.55 -3.85
C VAL A 386 -3.47 16.05 -3.98
N ASN A 387 -3.58 16.82 -2.90
CA ASN A 387 -3.30 18.26 -2.96
C ASN A 387 -1.79 18.57 -3.13
N PHE A 388 -0.88 17.76 -2.62
CA PHE A 388 0.55 17.87 -2.96
C PHE A 388 0.80 17.58 -4.46
N LEU A 389 0.11 16.63 -5.06
CA LEU A 389 0.20 16.36 -6.51
C LEU A 389 -0.36 17.53 -7.32
N LYS A 390 -1.49 18.13 -6.90
CA LYS A 390 -2.06 19.35 -7.51
C LYS A 390 -1.09 20.53 -7.42
N ALA A 391 -0.50 20.75 -6.25
CA ALA A 391 0.46 21.82 -6.03
C ALA A 391 1.69 21.69 -6.95
N GLU A 392 2.23 20.47 -7.09
CA GLU A 392 3.33 20.21 -8.02
C GLU A 392 2.93 20.47 -9.47
N ALA A 393 1.77 19.98 -9.88
CA ALA A 393 1.28 20.15 -11.25
C ALA A 393 1.08 21.63 -11.60
N TRP A 394 0.44 22.39 -10.72
CA TRP A 394 0.19 23.82 -10.93
C TRP A 394 1.45 24.68 -10.85
N GLU A 395 2.42 24.35 -10.00
CA GLU A 395 3.71 25.05 -9.98
C GLU A 395 4.49 24.82 -11.29
N ARG A 396 4.41 23.62 -11.86
CA ARG A 396 5.13 23.27 -13.11
C ARG A 396 4.45 23.78 -14.36
N TRP A 397 3.11 23.70 -14.40
CA TRP A 397 2.35 23.83 -15.65
C TRP A 397 1.27 24.90 -15.61
N GLY A 398 1.00 25.50 -14.44
CA GLY A 398 -0.10 26.46 -14.27
C GLY A 398 -1.48 25.80 -14.23
N GLY A 399 -2.53 26.59 -14.37
CA GLY A 399 -3.91 26.12 -14.39
C GLY A 399 -4.64 26.15 -13.05
N GLY A 400 -3.94 26.51 -11.94
CA GLY A 400 -4.54 26.65 -10.61
C GLY A 400 -3.60 27.30 -9.61
N ASP A 401 -4.03 27.37 -8.35
CA ASP A 401 -3.26 27.98 -7.26
C ASP A 401 -2.40 26.92 -6.54
N ALA A 402 -1.14 26.82 -6.94
CA ALA A 402 -0.15 25.91 -6.37
C ALA A 402 0.08 26.16 -4.88
N LYS A 403 0.07 27.45 -4.44
CA LYS A 403 0.25 27.81 -3.03
C LYS A 403 -0.93 27.33 -2.18
N ALA A 404 -2.15 27.61 -2.62
CA ALA A 404 -3.35 27.18 -1.90
C ALA A 404 -3.42 25.65 -1.79
N ALA A 405 -3.08 24.91 -2.85
CA ALA A 405 -3.04 23.45 -2.82
C ALA A 405 -1.97 22.93 -1.85
N TYR A 406 -0.77 23.48 -1.86
CA TYR A 406 0.31 23.14 -0.93
C TYR A 406 -0.08 23.36 0.54
N GLU A 407 -0.59 24.56 0.86
CA GLU A 407 -1.02 24.90 2.23
C GLU A 407 -2.20 24.00 2.67
N THR A 408 -3.14 23.71 1.77
CA THR A 408 -4.24 22.78 2.01
C THR A 408 -3.72 21.39 2.32
N ALA A 409 -2.76 20.88 1.54
CA ALA A 409 -2.16 19.57 1.74
C ALA A 409 -1.50 19.45 3.13
N ILE A 410 -0.78 20.48 3.58
CA ILE A 410 -0.16 20.49 4.92
C ILE A 410 -1.23 20.48 6.02
N ARG A 411 -2.28 21.32 5.92
CA ARG A 411 -3.38 21.35 6.89
C ARG A 411 -4.07 19.99 6.98
N GLN A 412 -4.36 19.37 5.85
CA GLN A 412 -4.93 18.03 5.78
C GLN A 412 -4.01 16.97 6.36
N SER A 413 -2.69 17.07 6.13
CA SER A 413 -1.69 16.19 6.73
C SER A 413 -1.69 16.27 8.26
N ILE A 414 -1.75 17.50 8.82
CA ILE A 414 -1.86 17.71 10.26
C ILE A 414 -3.14 17.06 10.78
N THR A 415 -4.29 17.40 10.20
CA THR A 415 -5.59 16.84 10.59
C THR A 415 -5.60 15.32 10.52
N PHE A 416 -5.00 14.74 9.48
CA PHE A 416 -4.92 13.29 9.27
C PHE A 416 -4.13 12.58 10.37
N TYR A 417 -2.96 13.09 10.78
CA TYR A 417 -2.17 12.45 11.84
C TYR A 417 -2.82 12.58 13.22
N TYR A 418 -3.48 13.70 13.51
CA TYR A 418 -4.27 13.84 14.73
C TYR A 418 -5.52 12.93 14.73
N TYR A 419 -6.11 12.70 13.55
CA TYR A 419 -7.15 11.69 13.41
C TYR A 419 -6.62 10.28 13.71
N LEU A 420 -5.48 9.88 13.13
CA LEU A 420 -4.87 8.57 13.43
C LEU A 420 -4.60 8.41 14.93
N ASN A 421 -4.08 9.45 15.59
CA ASN A 421 -3.85 9.46 17.02
C ASN A 421 -5.18 9.31 17.81
N SER A 422 -6.25 9.94 17.35
CA SER A 422 -7.56 9.85 18.01
C SER A 422 -8.21 8.46 17.95
N LEU A 423 -7.77 7.61 17.03
CA LEU A 423 -8.23 6.22 16.91
C LEU A 423 -7.58 5.28 17.92
N ASN A 424 -6.57 5.75 18.67
CA ASN A 424 -5.76 4.89 19.52
C ASN A 424 -6.59 4.05 20.49
N THR A 425 -6.12 2.85 20.76
CA THR A 425 -6.72 1.88 21.69
C THR A 425 -5.96 1.76 23.01
N SER A 426 -4.93 2.60 23.18
CA SER A 426 -4.15 2.68 24.41
C SER A 426 -4.88 3.47 25.50
N THR A 427 -4.30 3.50 26.70
CA THR A 427 -4.81 4.31 27.82
C THR A 427 -4.44 5.79 27.71
N ARG A 428 -3.70 6.20 26.67
CA ARG A 428 -3.31 7.59 26.46
C ARG A 428 -4.49 8.42 25.94
N MET A 429 -4.62 9.64 26.46
CA MET A 429 -5.59 10.58 25.94
C MET A 429 -5.23 11.00 24.51
N PRO A 430 -6.21 11.06 23.60
CA PRO A 430 -5.97 11.59 22.26
C PRO A 430 -5.42 13.02 22.30
N LEU A 431 -4.50 13.31 21.40
CA LEU A 431 -3.94 14.64 21.25
C LEU A 431 -5.00 15.63 20.71
N THR A 432 -4.99 16.83 21.23
CA THR A 432 -5.80 17.93 20.68
C THR A 432 -5.06 18.56 19.50
N GLN A 433 -5.72 18.62 18.35
CA GLN A 433 -5.16 19.29 17.16
C GLN A 433 -4.90 20.77 17.47
N PRO A 434 -3.75 21.32 17.00
CA PRO A 434 -3.47 22.75 17.15
C PRO A 434 -4.55 23.64 16.52
N ALA A 435 -4.80 24.78 17.16
CA ALA A 435 -5.72 25.78 16.62
C ALA A 435 -5.27 26.27 15.24
N ALA A 436 -6.21 26.71 14.41
CA ALA A 436 -5.94 27.20 13.06
C ALA A 436 -4.85 28.29 13.03
N ALA A 437 -4.86 29.23 13.98
CA ALA A 437 -3.85 30.29 14.07
C ALA A 437 -2.43 29.77 14.31
N ALA A 438 -2.26 28.67 15.07
CA ALA A 438 -0.95 28.04 15.26
C ALA A 438 -0.47 27.36 13.96
N ILE A 439 -1.39 26.73 13.21
CA ILE A 439 -1.08 26.16 11.89
C ILE A 439 -0.74 27.26 10.89
N ASP A 440 -1.46 28.40 10.92
CA ASP A 440 -1.16 29.57 10.08
C ASP A 440 0.25 30.10 10.36
N THR A 441 0.64 30.20 11.64
CA THR A 441 2.00 30.60 12.04
C THR A 441 3.05 29.61 11.52
N PHE A 442 2.80 28.31 11.63
CA PHE A 442 3.69 27.30 11.09
C PHE A 442 3.87 27.43 9.57
N LEU A 443 2.79 27.68 8.83
CA LEU A 443 2.84 27.86 7.37
C LEU A 443 3.62 29.12 6.95
N GLN A 444 3.84 30.08 7.83
CA GLN A 444 4.67 31.28 7.58
C GLN A 444 6.16 31.08 7.91
N SER A 445 6.56 29.95 8.49
CA SER A 445 7.97 29.65 8.76
C SER A 445 8.78 29.63 7.46
N ASP A 446 10.01 30.15 7.48
CA ASP A 446 10.83 30.33 6.27
C ASP A 446 11.04 29.05 5.44
N GLN A 447 11.16 27.91 6.13
CA GLN A 447 11.34 26.62 5.48
C GLN A 447 10.03 26.04 4.90
N ILE A 448 8.87 26.54 5.36
CA ILE A 448 7.55 26.03 4.99
C ILE A 448 6.85 26.97 4.00
N LYS A 449 6.85 28.29 4.24
CA LYS A 449 6.10 29.23 3.39
C LYS A 449 6.40 29.04 1.90
N TYR A 450 5.36 29.07 1.08
CA TYR A 450 5.45 28.77 -0.35
C TYR A 450 6.02 29.96 -1.14
N THR A 451 7.32 30.21 -0.95
CA THR A 451 8.06 31.33 -1.57
C THR A 451 9.40 30.85 -2.12
N GLY A 452 9.97 31.61 -3.05
CA GLY A 452 11.25 31.33 -3.71
C GLY A 452 11.07 31.00 -5.20
N THR A 453 12.11 30.48 -5.82
CA THR A 453 12.07 30.00 -7.22
C THR A 453 11.13 28.79 -7.36
N ALA A 454 10.72 28.45 -8.57
CA ALA A 454 9.90 27.27 -8.83
C ALA A 454 10.54 25.98 -8.25
N ASN A 455 11.85 25.79 -8.46
CA ASN A 455 12.56 24.63 -7.90
C ASN A 455 12.56 24.60 -6.36
N GLN A 456 12.67 25.75 -5.70
CA GLN A 456 12.60 25.82 -4.23
C GLN A 456 11.19 25.50 -3.72
N LYS A 457 10.16 25.99 -4.39
CA LYS A 457 8.76 25.65 -4.04
C LYS A 457 8.45 24.19 -4.27
N LEU A 458 8.91 23.62 -5.39
CA LEU A 458 8.79 22.18 -5.67
C LEU A 458 9.50 21.33 -4.62
N ALA A 459 10.73 21.71 -4.22
CA ALA A 459 11.46 21.02 -3.17
C ALA A 459 10.69 21.03 -1.84
N LYS A 460 10.12 22.17 -1.43
CA LYS A 460 9.27 22.28 -0.26
C LYS A 460 8.04 21.36 -0.35
N ASN A 461 7.38 21.34 -1.51
CA ASN A 461 6.24 20.48 -1.75
C ASN A 461 6.59 18.98 -1.60
N TRP A 462 7.69 18.54 -2.20
CA TRP A 462 8.14 17.16 -2.14
C TRP A 462 8.58 16.75 -0.73
N VAL A 463 9.25 17.64 0.02
CA VAL A 463 9.62 17.38 1.42
C VAL A 463 8.38 17.25 2.30
N GLN A 464 7.39 18.13 2.14
CA GLN A 464 6.15 18.05 2.93
C GLN A 464 5.30 16.83 2.57
N LYS A 465 5.29 16.40 1.31
CA LYS A 465 4.67 15.15 0.88
C LYS A 465 5.39 13.94 1.47
N TRP A 466 6.72 13.96 1.52
CA TRP A 466 7.52 12.90 2.16
C TRP A 466 7.23 12.79 3.67
N VAL A 467 7.13 13.91 4.38
CA VAL A 467 6.70 13.92 5.80
C VAL A 467 5.29 13.35 5.94
N HIS A 468 4.37 13.72 5.03
CA HIS A 468 3.00 13.20 5.05
C HIS A 468 2.93 11.69 4.84
N PHE A 469 3.73 11.14 3.97
CA PHE A 469 3.76 9.68 3.75
C PHE A 469 4.14 8.92 5.01
N GLY A 470 5.08 9.43 5.80
CA GLY A 470 5.55 8.73 6.98
C GLY A 470 5.93 7.29 6.66
N PHE A 471 6.09 6.44 7.67
CA PHE A 471 6.48 5.05 7.44
C PHE A 471 5.34 4.20 6.82
N LEU A 472 4.08 4.49 7.13
CA LEU A 472 2.94 3.69 6.64
C LEU A 472 2.81 3.70 5.11
N GLN A 473 3.23 4.77 4.45
CA GLN A 473 3.23 4.90 3.00
C GLN A 473 4.64 4.92 2.39
N SER A 474 5.61 4.27 3.03
CA SER A 474 7.00 4.26 2.61
C SER A 474 7.22 3.68 1.20
N VAL A 475 6.33 2.82 0.71
CA VAL A 475 6.34 2.33 -0.69
C VAL A 475 6.17 3.50 -1.66
N GLN A 476 5.18 4.36 -1.41
CA GLN A 476 4.95 5.58 -2.20
C GLN A 476 6.08 6.59 -1.96
N GLY A 477 6.54 6.71 -0.71
CA GLY A 477 7.69 7.53 -0.34
C GLY A 477 8.94 7.17 -1.13
N TRP A 478 9.23 5.86 -1.30
CA TRP A 478 10.40 5.41 -2.06
C TRP A 478 10.28 5.68 -3.55
N ALA A 479 9.11 5.49 -4.13
CA ALA A 479 8.88 5.85 -5.53
C ALA A 479 9.04 7.36 -5.76
N GLU A 480 8.49 8.21 -4.88
CA GLU A 480 8.62 9.67 -4.98
C GLU A 480 10.05 10.15 -4.74
N TYR A 481 10.76 9.57 -3.77
CA TYR A 481 12.17 9.87 -3.53
C TYR A 481 13.02 9.55 -4.78
N ARG A 482 12.84 8.38 -5.39
CA ARG A 482 13.55 8.03 -6.63
C ARG A 482 13.20 8.97 -7.79
N ARG A 483 11.93 9.39 -7.90
CA ARG A 483 11.47 10.32 -8.95
C ARG A 483 12.03 11.73 -8.78
N THR A 484 12.04 12.26 -7.55
CA THR A 484 12.32 13.68 -7.28
C THR A 484 13.73 13.95 -6.75
N LYS A 485 14.39 12.92 -6.18
CA LYS A 485 15.62 13.02 -5.38
C LYS A 485 15.48 13.98 -4.18
N ASN A 486 14.24 14.11 -3.68
CA ASN A 486 13.92 14.95 -2.51
C ASN A 486 13.15 14.14 -1.44
N PRO A 487 13.45 14.41 -0.16
CA PRO A 487 14.47 15.31 0.36
C PRO A 487 15.90 14.87 0.01
N ALA A 488 16.90 15.75 0.19
CA ALA A 488 18.31 15.43 -0.06
C ALA A 488 18.88 14.55 1.07
N LEU A 489 18.43 13.28 1.13
CA LEU A 489 18.82 12.34 2.18
C LEU A 489 20.30 11.99 2.09
N GLN A 490 20.93 11.88 3.27
CA GLN A 490 22.29 11.37 3.42
C GLN A 490 22.23 10.00 4.06
N PHE A 491 22.82 9.00 3.40
CA PHE A 491 22.86 7.64 3.89
C PHE A 491 24.23 7.34 4.51
N TYR A 492 24.21 6.59 5.62
CA TYR A 492 25.44 6.02 6.17
C TYR A 492 25.84 4.82 5.32
N PRO A 493 27.01 4.82 4.67
CA PRO A 493 27.40 3.71 3.80
C PRO A 493 27.55 2.41 4.58
N SER A 494 26.88 1.36 4.11
CA SER A 494 27.10 0.00 4.62
C SER A 494 28.50 -0.49 4.21
N THR A 495 29.12 -1.30 5.06
CA THR A 495 30.41 -1.93 4.79
C THR A 495 30.29 -3.21 3.93
N LEU A 496 29.08 -3.64 3.59
CA LEU A 496 28.86 -4.80 2.75
C LEU A 496 29.09 -4.43 1.29
N PRO A 497 30.10 -5.02 0.59
CA PRO A 497 30.37 -4.70 -0.79
C PRO A 497 29.17 -4.91 -1.71
N GLY A 498 28.87 -3.91 -2.53
CA GLY A 498 27.73 -3.89 -3.44
C GLY A 498 26.40 -3.51 -2.80
N TYR A 499 26.38 -3.23 -1.47
CA TYR A 499 25.21 -2.81 -0.71
C TYR A 499 25.48 -1.56 0.13
N GLU A 500 26.39 -0.71 -0.32
CA GLU A 500 26.83 0.50 0.39
C GLU A 500 25.69 1.52 0.55
N LEU A 501 24.76 1.53 -0.42
CA LEU A 501 23.62 2.45 -0.47
C LEU A 501 22.32 1.70 -0.76
N PRO A 502 21.16 2.32 -0.49
CA PRO A 502 19.86 1.77 -0.88
C PRO A 502 19.79 1.42 -2.37
N PRO A 503 19.00 0.41 -2.75
CA PRO A 503 18.85 0.02 -4.15
C PRO A 503 18.00 1.06 -4.93
N SER A 504 18.15 1.05 -6.26
CA SER A 504 17.25 1.79 -7.16
C SER A 504 15.98 1.00 -7.50
N ARG A 505 16.03 -0.32 -7.38
CA ARG A 505 14.89 -1.25 -7.54
C ARG A 505 15.13 -2.53 -6.75
N LEU A 506 14.11 -3.34 -6.60
CA LEU A 506 14.25 -4.70 -6.10
C LEU A 506 14.66 -5.64 -7.25
N VAL A 507 15.46 -6.67 -6.93
CA VAL A 507 15.73 -7.78 -7.85
C VAL A 507 14.58 -8.78 -7.78
N TYR A 508 14.35 -9.51 -8.87
CA TYR A 508 13.24 -10.46 -8.95
C TYR A 508 13.40 -11.59 -7.94
N PRO A 509 12.29 -12.11 -7.42
CA PRO A 509 12.32 -13.20 -6.46
C PRO A 509 12.74 -14.53 -7.09
N SER A 510 13.16 -15.47 -6.24
CA SER A 510 13.65 -16.77 -6.68
C SER A 510 12.59 -17.60 -7.42
N SER A 511 11.30 -17.38 -7.16
CA SER A 511 10.22 -18.01 -7.95
C SER A 511 10.31 -17.67 -9.43
N GLU A 512 10.60 -16.41 -9.77
CA GLU A 512 10.70 -15.98 -11.16
C GLU A 512 12.03 -16.45 -11.78
N THR A 513 13.14 -16.24 -11.06
CA THR A 513 14.46 -16.57 -11.60
C THR A 513 14.70 -18.08 -11.81
N SER A 514 13.95 -18.92 -11.07
CA SER A 514 14.10 -20.38 -11.12
C SER A 514 13.03 -21.10 -11.93
N TYR A 515 11.81 -20.57 -11.96
CA TYR A 515 10.67 -21.29 -12.52
C TYR A 515 10.02 -20.62 -13.73
N ASN A 516 10.21 -19.32 -13.94
CA ASN A 516 9.70 -18.64 -15.12
C ASN A 516 10.73 -18.69 -16.26
N ALA A 517 10.49 -19.51 -17.28
CA ALA A 517 11.38 -19.62 -18.44
C ALA A 517 11.61 -18.28 -19.15
N ASN A 518 10.65 -17.35 -19.07
CA ASN A 518 10.71 -16.04 -19.69
C ASN A 518 11.55 -15.02 -18.89
N TYR A 519 12.05 -15.38 -17.70
CA TYR A 519 12.99 -14.55 -16.94
C TYR A 519 14.24 -14.17 -17.75
N ALA A 520 14.64 -14.99 -18.70
CA ALA A 520 15.77 -14.69 -19.59
C ALA A 520 15.64 -13.33 -20.30
N SER A 521 14.41 -12.86 -20.56
CA SER A 521 14.14 -11.57 -21.22
C SER A 521 14.45 -10.33 -20.37
N VAL A 522 14.52 -10.48 -19.05
CA VAL A 522 14.74 -9.40 -18.10
C VAL A 522 16.01 -9.57 -17.25
N LYS A 523 16.72 -10.69 -17.40
CA LYS A 523 17.90 -11.04 -16.61
C LYS A 523 18.96 -9.93 -16.59
N ASP A 524 19.24 -9.32 -17.74
CA ASP A 524 20.26 -8.28 -17.86
C ASP A 524 19.84 -6.96 -17.19
N LYS A 525 18.55 -6.76 -16.95
CA LYS A 525 17.99 -5.63 -16.22
C LYS A 525 17.85 -5.88 -14.71
N ASP A 526 18.01 -7.13 -14.28
CA ASP A 526 17.78 -7.56 -12.90
C ASP A 526 18.95 -7.21 -11.97
N MET A 527 19.20 -5.93 -11.83
CA MET A 527 20.25 -5.38 -10.98
C MET A 527 19.67 -4.37 -9.99
N ARG A 528 20.09 -4.46 -8.72
CA ARG A 528 19.64 -3.53 -7.66
C ARG A 528 19.96 -2.06 -7.96
N THR A 529 20.92 -1.77 -8.81
CA THR A 529 21.30 -0.43 -9.28
C THR A 529 20.56 0.00 -10.55
N GLY A 530 19.79 -0.89 -11.18
CA GLY A 530 18.99 -0.60 -12.35
C GLY A 530 17.85 0.37 -11.99
N LYS A 531 17.63 1.39 -12.84
CA LYS A 531 16.54 2.35 -12.61
C LYS A 531 15.22 1.83 -13.18
N ILE A 532 14.11 2.15 -12.51
CA ILE A 532 12.78 2.00 -13.09
C ILE A 532 12.64 3.02 -14.24
N PHE A 533 11.85 2.70 -15.26
CA PHE A 533 11.76 3.50 -16.50
C PHE A 533 11.47 4.99 -16.29
N TRP A 534 10.77 5.35 -15.23
CA TRP A 534 10.44 6.74 -14.89
C TRP A 534 11.49 7.42 -13.99
N ASP A 535 12.46 6.69 -13.44
CA ASP A 535 13.56 7.24 -12.61
C ASP A 535 14.68 7.76 -13.51
N VAL A 536 14.49 8.92 -14.07
CA VAL A 536 15.40 9.54 -15.06
C VAL A 536 16.32 10.62 -14.48
N LYS A 537 16.19 10.94 -13.17
CA LYS A 537 17.03 11.92 -12.47
C LYS A 537 18.26 11.31 -11.80
#